data_119c1f075467601e97da4e1429883ef8
#
_entry.id   119c1f075467601e97da4e1429883ef8
#
_cell.length_a   1.000
_cell.length_b   1.000
_cell.length_c   1.000
_cell.angle_alpha   90.00
_cell.angle_beta   90.00
_cell.angle_gamma   90.00
#
_symmetry.space_group_name_H-M   'P 1'
#
loop_
_entity.id
_entity.type
_entity.pdbx_description
1 polymer ?
#
loop_
_entity_poly.entity_id
_entity_poly.type
_entity_poly.pdbx_seq_one_letter_code
_entity_poly.pdbx_strand_id
1 'polypeptide(L)'
;DSLGAPRTDYPVLDALGLTAGPGNHTDWWTIVTAGFAHSATNPSHVLFNGLAMYWIGTSIERLYGPVVMLGAFLGSVIGASLFFVAMTDVGFNTGGAVVGASGGLAGLVGMLLVLGRVQGRDVPVGMVSGLRQYALMVIAINVFFGLVSSNVSNTGHLGGLLTGALIGLVLPPLRQVGGRDLTLVEKVAIGVVTAFVVVALAVGAIHIQDAINATVV
;
A
#
# COMPACT_ATOMS: atom_id res chain seq x y z
N ASP A 1 6.35 -15.63 -29.11
CA ASP A 1 5.76 -15.45 -27.79
C ASP A 1 6.80 -15.42 -26.69
N SER A 2 7.35 -14.24 -26.46
CA SER A 2 8.51 -13.98 -25.60
C SER A 2 8.14 -13.57 -24.17
N LEU A 3 7.07 -14.10 -23.62
CA LEU A 3 6.64 -13.81 -22.25
C LEU A 3 6.68 -15.08 -21.42
N GLY A 4 7.89 -15.44 -20.99
CA GLY A 4 8.19 -16.67 -20.26
C GLY A 4 7.83 -16.68 -18.77
N ALA A 5 6.82 -15.99 -18.33
CA ALA A 5 6.28 -16.19 -16.99
C ALA A 5 5.19 -17.26 -17.04
N PRO A 6 5.15 -18.24 -16.10
CA PRO A 6 4.03 -19.16 -16.03
C PRO A 6 2.77 -18.35 -15.79
N ARG A 7 1.87 -18.32 -16.77
CA ARG A 7 0.52 -17.75 -16.58
C ARG A 7 -0.17 -18.56 -15.52
N THR A 8 -0.66 -17.90 -14.51
CA THR A 8 -1.47 -18.56 -13.48
C THR A 8 -2.85 -18.91 -14.07
N ASP A 9 -3.58 -19.83 -13.44
CA ASP A 9 -4.98 -20.11 -13.82
C ASP A 9 -5.92 -18.91 -13.51
N TYR A 10 -5.34 -17.74 -13.21
CA TYR A 10 -6.03 -16.54 -12.76
C TYR A 10 -5.63 -15.31 -13.59
N PRO A 11 -6.12 -15.18 -14.85
CA PRO A 11 -5.69 -14.11 -15.77
C PRO A 11 -5.91 -12.70 -15.24
N VAL A 12 -6.91 -12.50 -14.37
CA VAL A 12 -7.15 -11.19 -13.72
C VAL A 12 -6.02 -10.84 -12.74
N LEU A 13 -5.51 -11.82 -11.99
CA LEU A 13 -4.38 -11.58 -11.08
C LEU A 13 -3.09 -11.34 -11.85
N ASP A 14 -2.90 -12.02 -12.98
CA ASP A 14 -1.73 -11.80 -13.86
C ASP A 14 -1.75 -10.39 -14.46
N ALA A 15 -2.93 -9.86 -14.80
CA ALA A 15 -3.08 -8.51 -15.33
C ALA A 15 -2.92 -7.39 -14.28
N LEU A 16 -3.24 -7.68 -13.02
CA LEU A 16 -3.25 -6.68 -11.94
C LEU A 16 -2.10 -6.81 -10.96
N GLY A 17 -1.52 -8.00 -10.82
CA GLY A 17 -0.44 -8.27 -9.88
C GLY A 17 0.87 -7.62 -10.31
N LEU A 18 1.63 -7.13 -9.34
CA LEU A 18 2.97 -6.62 -9.57
C LEU A 18 3.95 -7.80 -9.64
N THR A 19 4.72 -7.87 -10.72
CA THR A 19 5.79 -8.88 -10.90
C THR A 19 7.13 -8.18 -11.03
N ALA A 20 8.17 -8.74 -10.44
CA ALA A 20 9.55 -8.27 -10.59
C ALA A 20 10.55 -9.43 -10.52
N GLY A 21 11.76 -9.23 -11.05
CA GLY A 21 12.85 -10.19 -11.07
C GLY A 21 13.12 -10.79 -12.44
N PRO A 22 14.15 -11.64 -12.54
CA PRO A 22 14.61 -12.20 -13.82
C PRO A 22 13.48 -12.92 -14.58
N GLY A 23 13.27 -12.52 -15.84
CA GLY A 23 12.23 -13.09 -16.71
C GLY A 23 10.83 -12.53 -16.50
N ASN A 24 10.63 -11.61 -15.55
CA ASN A 24 9.37 -10.91 -15.34
C ASN A 24 9.43 -9.49 -15.91
N HIS A 25 8.28 -9.00 -16.37
CA HIS A 25 8.10 -7.60 -16.75
C HIS A 25 7.22 -6.91 -15.71
N THR A 26 7.67 -5.74 -15.25
CA THR A 26 6.87 -4.88 -14.38
C THR A 26 6.12 -3.90 -15.25
N ASP A 27 4.84 -4.13 -15.42
CA ASP A 27 3.95 -3.18 -16.06
C ASP A 27 3.66 -2.02 -15.13
N TRP A 28 3.79 -0.79 -15.60
CA TRP A 28 3.73 0.41 -14.75
C TRP A 28 2.41 0.59 -13.99
N TRP A 29 1.28 0.12 -14.52
CA TRP A 29 -0.02 0.19 -13.82
C TRP A 29 -0.09 -0.77 -12.64
N THR A 30 0.65 -1.89 -12.67
CA THR A 30 0.68 -2.87 -11.59
C THR A 30 1.28 -2.32 -10.30
N ILE A 31 2.05 -1.24 -10.38
CA ILE A 31 2.52 -0.45 -9.24
C ILE A 31 1.35 0.01 -8.36
N VAL A 32 0.17 0.23 -8.96
CA VAL A 32 -1.04 0.64 -8.25
C VAL A 32 -2.02 -0.52 -8.12
N THR A 33 -2.31 -1.22 -9.22
CA THR A 33 -3.39 -2.22 -9.26
C THR A 33 -3.14 -3.40 -8.34
N ALA A 34 -1.87 -3.78 -8.12
CA ALA A 34 -1.50 -4.84 -7.18
C ALA A 34 -2.00 -4.57 -5.75
N GLY A 35 -2.10 -3.31 -5.33
CA GLY A 35 -2.65 -2.94 -4.04
C GLY A 35 -4.15 -3.22 -3.87
N PHE A 36 -4.87 -3.48 -4.95
CA PHE A 36 -6.29 -3.80 -4.96
C PHE A 36 -6.57 -5.27 -5.31
N ALA A 37 -5.63 -5.96 -5.93
CA ALA A 37 -5.70 -7.38 -6.21
C ALA A 37 -5.44 -8.19 -4.93
N HIS A 38 -6.10 -9.33 -4.78
CA HIS A 38 -5.92 -10.24 -3.64
C HIS A 38 -5.86 -11.68 -4.11
N SER A 39 -5.26 -12.55 -3.29
CA SER A 39 -5.15 -13.98 -3.60
C SER A 39 -6.52 -14.60 -3.90
N ALA A 40 -6.66 -15.26 -5.04
CA ALA A 40 -7.87 -15.98 -5.43
C ALA A 40 -8.08 -17.27 -4.63
N THR A 41 -6.99 -17.85 -4.10
CA THR A 41 -7.01 -19.12 -3.37
C THR A 41 -7.08 -18.95 -1.86
N ASN A 42 -6.86 -17.72 -1.35
CA ASN A 42 -6.83 -17.44 0.08
C ASN A 42 -7.76 -16.26 0.45
N PRO A 43 -9.06 -16.53 0.70
CA PRO A 43 -10.02 -15.49 1.08
C PRO A 43 -9.65 -14.73 2.37
N SER A 44 -8.89 -15.36 3.27
CA SER A 44 -8.45 -14.69 4.49
C SER A 44 -7.54 -13.48 4.20
N HIS A 45 -6.83 -13.46 3.07
CA HIS A 45 -5.98 -12.35 2.67
C HIS A 45 -6.78 -11.06 2.49
N VAL A 46 -7.88 -11.07 1.75
CA VAL A 46 -8.75 -9.89 1.60
C VAL A 46 -9.48 -9.55 2.91
N LEU A 47 -9.90 -10.56 3.67
CA LEU A 47 -10.58 -10.35 4.94
C LEU A 47 -9.68 -9.62 5.95
N PHE A 48 -8.46 -10.08 6.16
CA PHE A 48 -7.52 -9.44 7.10
C PHE A 48 -7.09 -8.05 6.64
N ASN A 49 -6.88 -7.83 5.35
CA ASN A 49 -6.65 -6.49 4.81
C ASN A 49 -7.84 -5.56 5.04
N GLY A 50 -9.07 -6.04 4.84
CA GLY A 50 -10.29 -5.27 5.10
C GLY A 50 -10.46 -4.89 6.58
N LEU A 51 -10.23 -5.84 7.50
CA LEU A 51 -10.24 -5.58 8.94
C LEU A 51 -9.16 -4.58 9.36
N ALA A 52 -7.94 -4.74 8.83
CA ALA A 52 -6.85 -3.81 9.10
C ALA A 52 -7.17 -2.41 8.54
N MET A 53 -7.75 -2.31 7.33
CA MET A 53 -8.20 -1.04 6.78
C MET A 53 -9.27 -0.39 7.66
N TYR A 54 -10.23 -1.16 8.16
CA TYR A 54 -11.25 -0.64 9.05
C TYR A 54 -10.63 -0.04 10.32
N TRP A 55 -9.71 -0.72 10.98
CA TRP A 55 -9.18 -0.25 12.26
C TRP A 55 -8.07 0.79 12.10
N ILE A 56 -7.09 0.55 11.25
CA ILE A 56 -5.98 1.48 11.02
C ILE A 56 -6.48 2.69 10.23
N GLY A 57 -7.24 2.45 9.16
CA GLY A 57 -7.79 3.50 8.31
C GLY A 57 -8.66 4.47 9.09
N THR A 58 -9.60 3.98 9.91
CA THR A 58 -10.44 4.86 10.75
C THR A 58 -9.64 5.64 11.79
N SER A 59 -8.55 5.08 12.30
CA SER A 59 -7.66 5.80 13.23
C SER A 59 -6.96 6.97 12.54
N ILE A 60 -6.42 6.74 11.34
CA ILE A 60 -5.79 7.78 10.53
C ILE A 60 -6.82 8.81 10.05
N GLU A 61 -7.99 8.35 9.59
CA GLU A 61 -9.06 9.23 9.13
C GLU A 61 -9.52 10.20 10.22
N ARG A 62 -9.65 9.72 11.46
CA ARG A 62 -10.02 10.58 12.61
C ARG A 62 -8.95 11.63 12.93
N LEU A 63 -7.67 11.34 12.68
CA LEU A 63 -6.55 12.24 12.99
C LEU A 63 -6.23 13.20 11.83
N TYR A 64 -6.35 12.74 10.60
CA TYR A 64 -5.86 13.44 9.41
C TYR A 64 -6.97 13.78 8.40
N GLY A 65 -8.17 13.24 8.58
CA GLY A 65 -9.27 13.36 7.63
C GLY A 65 -9.20 12.34 6.48
N PRO A 66 -10.36 12.12 5.78
CA PRO A 66 -10.48 11.05 4.79
C PRO A 66 -9.58 11.25 3.56
N VAL A 67 -9.37 12.48 3.12
CA VAL A 67 -8.55 12.79 1.94
C VAL A 67 -7.08 12.44 2.19
N VAL A 68 -6.55 12.81 3.36
CA VAL A 68 -5.16 12.50 3.73
C VAL A 68 -5.01 10.99 3.97
N MET A 69 -5.97 10.35 4.62
CA MET A 69 -5.96 8.89 4.82
C MET A 69 -5.88 8.16 3.48
N LEU A 70 -6.75 8.50 2.53
CA LEU A 70 -6.78 7.89 1.21
C LEU A 70 -5.49 8.17 0.43
N GLY A 71 -5.03 9.42 0.42
CA GLY A 71 -3.79 9.81 -0.26
C GLY A 71 -2.56 9.12 0.32
N ALA A 72 -2.49 8.96 1.64
CA ALA A 72 -1.41 8.25 2.31
C ALA A 72 -1.45 6.75 2.01
N PHE A 73 -2.63 6.14 2.01
CA PHE A 73 -2.79 4.74 1.62
C PHE A 73 -2.31 4.51 0.18
N LEU A 74 -2.80 5.29 -0.79
CA LEU A 74 -2.43 5.15 -2.20
C LEU A 74 -0.95 5.46 -2.45
N GLY A 75 -0.42 6.52 -1.84
CA GLY A 75 1.01 6.84 -1.90
C GLY A 75 1.88 5.73 -1.32
N SER A 76 1.42 5.07 -0.27
CA SER A 76 2.13 3.94 0.35
C SER A 76 2.01 2.65 -0.46
N VAL A 77 0.91 2.41 -1.18
CA VAL A 77 0.82 1.33 -2.19
C VAL A 77 1.89 1.53 -3.26
N ILE A 78 2.00 2.73 -3.83
CA ILE A 78 3.01 3.07 -4.83
C ILE A 78 4.43 2.89 -4.25
N GLY A 79 4.68 3.43 -3.06
CA GLY A 79 5.99 3.32 -2.40
C GLY A 79 6.38 1.87 -2.07
N ALA A 80 5.42 1.05 -1.66
CA ALA A 80 5.62 -0.38 -1.42
C ALA A 80 6.03 -1.11 -2.70
N SER A 81 5.31 -0.85 -3.79
CA SER A 81 5.56 -1.45 -5.10
C SER A 81 6.92 -1.06 -5.65
N LEU A 82 7.24 0.24 -5.66
CA LEU A 82 8.53 0.74 -6.14
C LEU A 82 9.70 0.21 -5.31
N PHE A 83 9.53 0.16 -3.98
CA PHE A 83 10.57 -0.38 -3.09
C PHE A 83 10.77 -1.88 -3.33
N PHE A 84 9.69 -2.65 -3.52
CA PHE A 84 9.77 -4.08 -3.85
C PHE A 84 10.55 -4.30 -5.16
N VAL A 85 10.22 -3.57 -6.22
CA VAL A 85 10.93 -3.67 -7.52
C VAL A 85 12.40 -3.30 -7.34
N ALA A 86 12.70 -2.15 -6.72
CA ALA A 86 14.08 -1.71 -6.52
C ALA A 86 14.91 -2.72 -5.70
N MET A 87 14.34 -3.33 -4.66
CA MET A 87 15.03 -4.34 -3.86
C MET A 87 15.23 -5.66 -4.62
N THR A 88 14.35 -5.97 -5.55
CA THR A 88 14.50 -7.10 -6.46
C THR A 88 15.63 -6.84 -7.47
N ASP A 89 15.66 -5.66 -8.07
CA ASP A 89 16.67 -5.29 -9.08
C ASP A 89 18.10 -5.27 -8.51
N VAL A 90 18.24 -4.90 -7.23
CA VAL A 90 19.56 -4.96 -6.57
C VAL A 90 19.85 -6.33 -5.92
N GLY A 91 19.01 -7.33 -6.14
CA GLY A 91 19.23 -8.71 -5.68
C GLY A 91 19.00 -8.93 -4.20
N PHE A 92 18.32 -8.02 -3.50
CA PHE A 92 18.02 -8.16 -2.06
C PHE A 92 16.89 -9.17 -1.79
N ASN A 93 15.99 -9.37 -2.76
CA ASN A 93 14.99 -10.43 -2.75
C ASN A 93 14.94 -11.16 -4.09
N THR A 94 14.29 -12.31 -4.12
CA THR A 94 14.22 -13.17 -5.31
C THR A 94 13.18 -12.70 -6.34
N GLY A 95 12.44 -11.64 -6.04
CA GLY A 95 11.33 -11.19 -6.89
C GLY A 95 10.10 -12.11 -6.76
N GLY A 96 9.30 -12.12 -7.81
CA GLY A 96 8.06 -12.88 -7.90
C GLY A 96 6.84 -11.96 -8.03
N ALA A 97 5.64 -12.51 -7.80
CA ALA A 97 4.38 -11.78 -7.86
C ALA A 97 3.93 -11.33 -6.47
N VAL A 98 3.49 -10.08 -6.35
CA VAL A 98 2.90 -9.53 -5.13
C VAL A 98 1.55 -8.88 -5.42
N VAL A 99 0.62 -9.09 -4.50
CA VAL A 99 -0.74 -8.52 -4.50
C VAL A 99 -1.17 -8.21 -3.07
N GLY A 100 -2.08 -7.27 -2.91
CA GLY A 100 -2.72 -6.98 -1.64
C GLY A 100 -2.56 -5.55 -1.15
N ALA A 101 -3.55 -5.08 -0.42
CA ALA A 101 -3.58 -3.74 0.20
C ALA A 101 -2.56 -3.55 1.32
N SER A 102 -1.87 -4.62 1.73
CA SER A 102 -1.02 -4.64 2.93
C SER A 102 0.17 -3.66 2.87
N GLY A 103 0.71 -3.37 1.68
CA GLY A 103 1.74 -2.33 1.50
C GLY A 103 1.21 -0.93 1.84
N GLY A 104 0.01 -0.59 1.39
CA GLY A 104 -0.67 0.65 1.76
C GLY A 104 -1.01 0.72 3.25
N LEU A 105 -1.49 -0.39 3.82
CA LEU A 105 -1.78 -0.51 5.25
C LEU A 105 -0.52 -0.37 6.11
N ALA A 106 0.60 -0.96 5.69
CA ALA A 106 1.90 -0.77 6.34
C ALA A 106 2.30 0.71 6.37
N GLY A 107 1.96 1.47 5.30
CA GLY A 107 2.17 2.92 5.29
C GLY A 107 1.32 3.66 6.32
N LEU A 108 0.04 3.33 6.45
CA LEU A 108 -0.81 3.92 7.51
C LEU A 108 -0.26 3.60 8.90
N VAL A 109 0.29 2.41 9.12
CA VAL A 109 1.01 2.04 10.35
C VAL A 109 2.26 2.91 10.53
N GLY A 110 3.00 3.19 9.47
CA GLY A 110 4.16 4.10 9.46
C GLY A 110 3.79 5.51 9.93
N MET A 111 2.66 6.06 9.49
CA MET A 111 2.15 7.35 9.98
C MET A 111 1.87 7.32 11.50
N LEU A 112 1.24 6.25 12.00
CA LEU A 112 0.99 6.11 13.44
C LEU A 112 2.29 6.02 14.25
N LEU A 113 3.31 5.37 13.71
CA LEU A 113 4.60 5.20 14.38
C LEU A 113 5.30 6.55 14.64
N VAL A 114 5.20 7.47 13.67
CA VAL A 114 5.85 8.79 13.77
C VAL A 114 4.96 9.87 14.39
N LEU A 115 3.70 9.58 14.66
CA LEU A 115 2.70 10.53 15.17
C LEU A 115 3.22 11.32 16.39
N GLY A 116 3.92 10.68 17.31
CA GLY A 116 4.46 11.32 18.50
C GLY A 116 5.54 12.38 18.26
N ARG A 117 6.12 12.46 17.05
CA ARG A 117 7.13 13.45 16.67
C ARG A 117 6.53 14.71 16.06
N VAL A 118 5.35 14.59 15.46
CA VAL A 118 4.70 15.67 14.72
C VAL A 118 3.43 16.20 15.41
N GLN A 119 3.03 15.56 16.51
CA GLN A 119 1.85 16.00 17.25
C GLN A 119 2.05 17.38 17.83
N GLY A 120 1.10 18.28 17.59
CA GLY A 120 0.94 19.48 18.38
C GLY A 120 0.41 19.15 19.78
N ARG A 121 0.26 20.17 20.64
CA ARG A 121 -0.24 20.02 22.03
C ARG A 121 -1.66 19.46 22.16
N ASP A 122 -2.37 19.27 21.02
CA ASP A 122 -3.81 18.98 20.99
C ASP A 122 -4.17 17.50 20.90
N VAL A 123 -3.17 16.60 20.71
CA VAL A 123 -3.41 15.15 20.77
C VAL A 123 -2.97 14.63 22.14
N PRO A 124 -3.86 14.01 22.93
CA PRO A 124 -3.50 13.50 24.26
C PRO A 124 -2.33 12.50 24.19
N VAL A 125 -1.33 12.67 25.05
CA VAL A 125 -0.13 11.82 25.11
C VAL A 125 -0.48 10.34 25.27
N GLY A 126 -1.51 10.01 26.06
CA GLY A 126 -2.00 8.64 26.24
C GLY A 126 -2.55 8.03 24.94
N MET A 127 -3.22 8.83 24.12
CA MET A 127 -3.71 8.38 22.80
C MET A 127 -2.55 8.08 21.84
N VAL A 128 -1.54 8.95 21.80
CA VAL A 128 -0.36 8.77 20.96
C VAL A 128 0.41 7.52 21.36
N SER A 129 0.63 7.31 22.67
CA SER A 129 1.33 6.12 23.16
C SER A 129 0.57 4.84 22.82
N GLY A 130 -0.77 4.83 22.96
CA GLY A 130 -1.62 3.69 22.61
C GLY A 130 -1.56 3.37 21.11
N LEU A 131 -1.68 4.38 20.24
CA LEU A 131 -1.59 4.21 18.79
C LEU A 131 -0.20 3.73 18.34
N ARG A 132 0.86 4.24 18.98
CA ARG A 132 2.23 3.79 18.71
C ARG A 132 2.45 2.34 19.14
N GLN A 133 1.97 1.93 20.32
CA GLN A 133 2.04 0.54 20.76
C GLN A 133 1.28 -0.38 19.81
N TYR A 134 0.09 0.04 19.37
CA TYR A 134 -0.68 -0.69 18.36
C TYR A 134 0.10 -0.82 17.04
N ALA A 135 0.71 0.27 16.54
CA ALA A 135 1.55 0.24 15.35
C ALA A 135 2.73 -0.74 15.49
N LEU A 136 3.44 -0.72 16.63
CA LEU A 136 4.55 -1.64 16.90
C LEU A 136 4.09 -3.10 16.95
N MET A 137 2.93 -3.37 17.55
CA MET A 137 2.33 -4.71 17.56
C MET A 137 2.01 -5.19 16.15
N VAL A 138 1.39 -4.35 15.32
CA VAL A 138 1.07 -4.70 13.92
C VAL A 138 2.36 -4.98 13.13
N ILE A 139 3.41 -4.17 13.31
CA ILE A 139 4.71 -4.39 12.68
C ILE A 139 5.29 -5.75 13.12
N ALA A 140 5.29 -6.04 14.42
CA ALA A 140 5.83 -7.29 14.94
C ALA A 140 5.11 -8.52 14.37
N ILE A 141 3.77 -8.46 14.27
CA ILE A 141 2.95 -9.53 13.67
C ILE A 141 3.29 -9.68 12.18
N ASN A 142 3.39 -8.57 11.43
CA ASN A 142 3.73 -8.63 9.99
C ASN A 142 5.13 -9.18 9.76
N VAL A 143 6.13 -8.77 10.54
CA VAL A 143 7.48 -9.30 10.47
C VAL A 143 7.49 -10.80 10.78
N PHE A 144 6.79 -11.24 11.83
CA PHE A 144 6.67 -12.65 12.17
C PHE A 144 6.08 -13.46 10.99
N PHE A 145 4.96 -13.04 10.43
CA PHE A 145 4.37 -13.72 9.27
C PHE A 145 5.27 -13.67 8.04
N GLY A 146 5.99 -12.58 7.83
CA GLY A 146 6.95 -12.47 6.74
C GLY A 146 8.21 -13.33 6.88
N LEU A 147 8.52 -13.79 8.11
CA LEU A 147 9.60 -14.74 8.37
C LEU A 147 9.17 -16.21 8.23
N VAL A 148 7.90 -16.51 8.52
CA VAL A 148 7.37 -17.88 8.52
C VAL A 148 6.59 -18.23 7.25
N SER A 149 6.28 -17.27 6.40
CA SER A 149 5.49 -17.46 5.18
C SER A 149 6.13 -16.75 3.98
N SER A 150 6.42 -17.51 2.94
CA SER A 150 6.93 -16.97 1.66
C SER A 150 5.89 -16.13 0.90
N ASN A 151 4.62 -16.19 1.31
CA ASN A 151 3.53 -15.43 0.67
C ASN A 151 3.40 -13.98 1.17
N VAL A 152 4.30 -13.54 2.07
CA VAL A 152 4.31 -12.18 2.64
C VAL A 152 5.55 -11.45 2.17
N SER A 153 5.37 -10.35 1.44
CA SER A 153 6.47 -9.52 0.96
C SER A 153 6.97 -8.56 2.05
N ASN A 154 8.02 -8.94 2.76
CA ASN A 154 8.66 -8.06 3.75
C ASN A 154 9.19 -6.77 3.13
N THR A 155 9.74 -6.83 1.92
CA THR A 155 10.25 -5.65 1.20
C THR A 155 9.13 -4.71 0.80
N GLY A 156 8.01 -5.23 0.29
CA GLY A 156 6.83 -4.42 0.01
C GLY A 156 6.27 -3.75 1.28
N HIS A 157 6.15 -4.49 2.38
CA HIS A 157 5.69 -3.92 3.66
C HIS A 157 6.65 -2.84 4.19
N LEU A 158 7.97 -3.07 4.10
CA LEU A 158 8.95 -2.07 4.51
C LEU A 158 8.87 -0.80 3.66
N GLY A 159 8.73 -0.93 2.34
CA GLY A 159 8.56 0.20 1.43
C GLY A 159 7.32 1.04 1.77
N GLY A 160 6.19 0.36 2.02
CA GLY A 160 4.97 1.01 2.46
C GLY A 160 5.14 1.73 3.81
N LEU A 161 5.70 1.06 4.81
CA LEU A 161 5.97 1.61 6.14
C LEU A 161 6.83 2.88 6.08
N LEU A 162 7.93 2.84 5.33
CA LEU A 162 8.83 3.99 5.16
C LEU A 162 8.12 5.16 4.46
N THR A 163 7.38 4.88 3.39
CA THR A 163 6.62 5.91 2.67
C THR A 163 5.58 6.57 3.57
N GLY A 164 4.81 5.79 4.31
CA GLY A 164 3.81 6.34 5.23
C GLY A 164 4.45 7.10 6.41
N ALA A 165 5.57 6.63 6.93
CA ALA A 165 6.33 7.36 7.95
C ALA A 165 6.81 8.73 7.42
N LEU A 166 7.33 8.80 6.21
CA LEU A 166 7.72 10.06 5.56
C LEU A 166 6.53 10.99 5.39
N ILE A 167 5.39 10.47 4.89
CA ILE A 167 4.15 11.25 4.78
C ILE A 167 3.72 11.79 6.15
N GLY A 168 3.73 10.94 7.18
CA GLY A 168 3.37 11.32 8.55
C GLY A 168 4.31 12.34 9.19
N LEU A 169 5.59 12.38 8.80
CA LEU A 169 6.54 13.39 9.25
C LEU A 169 6.32 14.75 8.59
N VAL A 170 5.81 14.77 7.35
CA VAL A 170 5.56 16.00 6.59
C VAL A 170 4.16 16.57 6.89
N LEU A 171 3.16 15.70 7.04
CA LEU A 171 1.77 16.10 7.27
C LEU A 171 1.42 16.03 8.77
N PRO A 172 1.29 17.15 9.46
CA PRO A 172 0.81 17.14 10.84
C PRO A 172 -0.68 16.74 10.89
N PRO A 173 -1.16 16.15 12.00
CA PRO A 173 -2.58 15.85 12.18
C PRO A 173 -3.45 17.09 11.95
N LEU A 174 -4.49 16.96 11.14
CA LEU A 174 -5.41 18.08 10.82
C LEU A 174 -6.32 18.45 11.99
N ARG A 175 -6.41 17.60 12.99
CA ARG A 175 -7.32 17.77 14.13
C ARG A 175 -6.72 18.58 15.25
N GLN A 176 -6.13 19.70 14.93
CA GLN A 176 -6.04 20.83 15.83
C GLN A 176 -7.42 21.52 15.82
N VAL A 177 -7.88 21.89 16.98
CA VAL A 177 -9.17 22.54 17.20
C VAL A 177 -9.43 23.62 16.13
N GLY A 178 -10.39 23.36 15.23
CA GLY A 178 -10.76 24.31 14.17
C GLY A 178 -10.50 23.84 12.73
N GLY A 179 -9.79 22.71 12.53
CA GLY A 179 -9.46 22.20 11.20
C GLY A 179 -8.47 23.10 10.44
N ARG A 180 -7.35 22.56 10.03
CA ARG A 180 -6.44 23.25 9.11
C ARG A 180 -6.85 22.96 7.67
N ASP A 181 -7.04 23.96 6.87
CA ASP A 181 -7.17 23.78 5.43
C ASP A 181 -5.88 23.21 4.84
N LEU A 182 -6.03 22.29 3.88
CA LEU A 182 -4.89 21.79 3.13
C LEU A 182 -4.23 22.94 2.38
N THR A 183 -2.91 23.02 2.43
CA THR A 183 -2.12 23.95 1.63
C THR A 183 -2.27 23.61 0.14
N LEU A 184 -1.94 24.56 -0.74
CA LEU A 184 -1.95 24.35 -2.18
C LEU A 184 -1.04 23.16 -2.57
N VAL A 185 0.13 23.04 -1.96
CA VAL A 185 1.09 21.94 -2.23
C VAL A 185 0.48 20.59 -1.86
N GLU A 186 -0.18 20.48 -0.71
CA GLU A 186 -0.87 19.25 -0.29
C GLU A 186 -2.03 18.88 -1.23
N LYS A 187 -2.83 19.86 -1.63
CA LYS A 187 -3.92 19.66 -2.61
C LYS A 187 -3.39 19.18 -3.96
N VAL A 188 -2.31 19.80 -4.45
CA VAL A 188 -1.67 19.41 -5.72
C VAL A 188 -1.08 18.00 -5.61
N ALA A 189 -0.34 17.69 -4.54
CA ALA A 189 0.24 16.37 -4.33
C ALA A 189 -0.83 15.26 -4.29
N ILE A 190 -1.92 15.48 -3.55
CA ILE A 190 -3.05 14.55 -3.50
C ILE A 190 -3.70 14.42 -4.89
N GLY A 191 -3.89 15.54 -5.61
CA GLY A 191 -4.45 15.54 -6.96
C GLY A 191 -3.61 14.74 -7.96
N VAL A 192 -2.28 14.90 -7.93
CA VAL A 192 -1.34 14.14 -8.78
C VAL A 192 -1.40 12.65 -8.47
N VAL A 193 -1.34 12.27 -7.19
CA VAL A 193 -1.43 10.85 -6.78
C VAL A 193 -2.77 10.27 -7.20
N THR A 194 -3.87 11.00 -6.99
CA THR A 194 -5.22 10.54 -7.38
C THR A 194 -5.31 10.36 -8.90
N ALA A 195 -4.82 11.31 -9.69
CA ALA A 195 -4.82 11.22 -11.14
C ALA A 195 -4.01 10.02 -11.64
N PHE A 196 -2.81 9.79 -11.08
CA PHE A 196 -1.99 8.63 -11.41
C PHE A 196 -2.70 7.31 -11.08
N VAL A 197 -3.34 7.22 -9.91
CA VAL A 197 -4.11 6.04 -9.50
C VAL A 197 -5.28 5.78 -10.45
N VAL A 198 -6.06 6.83 -10.79
CA VAL A 198 -7.20 6.68 -11.71
C VAL A 198 -6.74 6.17 -13.08
N VAL A 199 -5.65 6.74 -13.62
CA VAL A 199 -5.09 6.29 -14.91
C VAL A 199 -4.62 4.85 -14.81
N ALA A 200 -3.89 4.47 -13.75
CA ALA A 200 -3.39 3.10 -13.57
C ALA A 200 -4.55 2.08 -13.44
N LEU A 201 -5.60 2.43 -12.70
CA LEU A 201 -6.79 1.57 -12.58
C LEU A 201 -7.54 1.44 -13.91
N ALA A 202 -7.65 2.52 -14.69
CA ALA A 202 -8.27 2.49 -16.00
C ALA A 202 -7.50 1.60 -16.99
N VAL A 203 -6.17 1.71 -17.01
CA VAL A 203 -5.31 0.84 -17.83
C VAL A 203 -5.40 -0.60 -17.37
N GLY A 204 -5.35 -0.86 -16.08
CA GLY A 204 -5.56 -2.21 -15.52
C GLY A 204 -6.91 -2.82 -15.92
N ALA A 205 -7.98 -2.03 -15.93
CA ALA A 205 -9.30 -2.49 -16.35
C ALA A 205 -9.34 -2.89 -17.85
N ILE A 206 -8.63 -2.18 -18.72
CA ILE A 206 -8.48 -2.54 -20.13
C ILE A 206 -7.77 -3.90 -20.25
N HIS A 207 -6.66 -4.07 -19.54
CA HIS A 207 -5.91 -5.33 -19.58
C HIS A 207 -6.68 -6.52 -18.98
N ILE A 208 -7.54 -6.30 -17.98
CA ILE A 208 -8.47 -7.33 -17.51
C ILE A 208 -9.41 -7.76 -18.63
N GLN A 209 -9.99 -6.80 -19.34
CA GLN A 209 -10.93 -7.10 -20.44
C GLN A 209 -10.23 -7.89 -21.55
N ASP A 210 -9.00 -7.52 -21.91
CA ASP A 210 -8.19 -8.23 -22.88
C ASP A 210 -7.86 -9.67 -22.43
N ALA A 211 -7.50 -9.84 -21.15
CA ALA A 211 -7.22 -11.15 -20.56
C ALA A 211 -8.45 -12.06 -20.55
N ILE A 212 -9.63 -11.51 -20.21
CA ILE A 212 -10.90 -12.27 -20.26
C ILE A 212 -11.22 -12.68 -21.69
N ASN A 213 -11.12 -11.77 -22.65
CA ASN A 213 -11.42 -12.05 -24.05
C ASN A 213 -10.49 -13.14 -24.62
N ALA A 214 -9.23 -13.19 -24.21
CA ALA A 214 -8.25 -14.19 -24.64
C ALA A 214 -8.51 -15.59 -24.05
N THR A 215 -9.28 -15.70 -22.96
CA THR A 215 -9.62 -17.00 -22.36
C THR A 215 -10.94 -17.61 -22.88
N VAL A 216 -11.74 -16.84 -23.62
CA VAL A 216 -13.05 -17.26 -24.17
C VAL A 216 -12.95 -17.78 -25.61
N VAL A 217 -11.79 -17.65 -26.25
CA VAL A 217 -11.45 -18.14 -27.60
C VAL A 217 -10.67 -19.45 -27.51
#